data_c262c18b966d0675ca7c7cd023fb5b38
#
_entry.id   c262c18b966d0675ca7c7cd023fb5b38
#
_cell.length_a   1.000
_cell.length_b   1.000
_cell.length_c   1.000
_cell.angle_alpha   90.00
_cell.angle_beta   90.00
_cell.angle_gamma   90.00
#
_symmetry.space_group_name_H-M   'P 1'
#
loop_
_entity.id
_entity.type
_entity.pdbx_description
1 polymer ?
#
loop_
_entity_poly.entity_id
_entity_poly.type
_entity_poly.pdbx_seq_one_letter_code
_entity_poly.pdbx_strand_id
1 'polypeptide(L)'
;MTDQPLAGKVAFVTGAARGQGRSHCVRLARAGADIVAIDACAPVAEANGYAPATPADLAETVNLVEGEGRKIYAKEVDVRDAEGQQRVVAETIEQF
;
A
#
# COMPACT_ATOMS: atom_id res chain seq x y z
N MET A 1 -1.31 -17.64 -20.46
CA MET A 1 -1.64 -18.13 -19.12
C MET A 1 -1.09 -17.19 -18.05
N THR A 2 -1.92 -16.80 -17.16
CA THR A 2 -1.50 -15.86 -16.11
C THR A 2 -0.91 -16.64 -14.96
N ASP A 3 0.34 -16.38 -14.68
CA ASP A 3 1.00 -16.98 -13.53
C ASP A 3 0.81 -16.08 -12.32
N GLN A 4 0.28 -16.60 -11.23
CA GLN A 4 0.03 -15.87 -10.02
C GLN A 4 0.75 -16.54 -8.84
N PRO A 5 2.08 -16.43 -8.77
CA PRO A 5 2.86 -17.11 -7.73
C PRO A 5 2.53 -16.64 -6.32
N LEU A 6 1.90 -15.46 -6.18
CA LEU A 6 1.53 -14.91 -4.88
C LEU A 6 0.05 -15.09 -4.55
N ALA A 7 -0.68 -15.90 -5.29
CA ALA A 7 -2.09 -16.16 -5.00
C ALA A 7 -2.24 -16.63 -3.55
N GLY A 8 -3.17 -16.04 -2.81
CA GLY A 8 -3.40 -16.36 -1.40
C GLY A 8 -2.45 -15.66 -0.43
N LYS A 9 -1.51 -14.85 -0.93
CA LYS A 9 -0.60 -14.08 -0.09
C LYS A 9 -1.13 -12.67 0.13
N VAL A 10 -0.69 -12.06 1.22
CA VAL A 10 -0.96 -10.65 1.52
C VAL A 10 0.39 -9.94 1.62
N ALA A 11 0.57 -8.88 0.86
CA ALA A 11 1.78 -8.09 0.87
C ALA A 11 1.56 -6.78 1.63
N PHE A 12 2.48 -6.46 2.52
CA PHE A 12 2.45 -5.21 3.30
C PHE A 12 3.45 -4.23 2.67
N VAL A 13 2.96 -3.09 2.19
CA VAL A 13 3.79 -2.12 1.47
C VAL A 13 3.74 -0.77 2.17
N THR A 14 4.91 -0.24 2.50
CA THR A 14 5.05 1.12 3.05
C THR A 14 5.38 2.10 1.93
N GLY A 15 5.06 3.38 2.13
CA GLY A 15 5.28 4.40 1.11
C GLY A 15 4.47 4.14 -0.15
N ALA A 16 3.26 3.63 0.00
CA ALA A 16 2.49 3.05 -1.08
C ALA A 16 1.81 4.06 -2.00
N ALA A 17 1.74 5.33 -1.60
CA ALA A 17 0.94 6.32 -2.34
C ALA A 17 1.54 6.66 -3.70
N ARG A 18 2.84 6.64 -3.84
CA ARG A 18 3.54 7.05 -5.08
C ARG A 18 4.82 6.28 -5.29
N GLY A 19 5.42 6.48 -6.46
CA GLY A 19 6.77 6.03 -6.77
C GLY A 19 6.93 4.53 -6.70
N GLN A 20 8.02 4.07 -6.07
CA GLN A 20 8.33 2.65 -5.98
C GLN A 20 7.29 1.88 -5.18
N GLY A 21 6.76 2.49 -4.11
CA GLY A 21 5.72 1.83 -3.30
C GLY A 21 4.48 1.51 -4.11
N ARG A 22 4.00 2.47 -4.89
CA ARG A 22 2.87 2.24 -5.80
C ARG A 22 3.19 1.15 -6.83
N SER A 23 4.37 1.23 -7.44
CA SER A 23 4.80 0.24 -8.42
C SER A 23 4.84 -1.17 -7.81
N HIS A 24 5.35 -1.29 -6.58
CA HIS A 24 5.37 -2.58 -5.87
C HIS A 24 3.96 -3.10 -5.63
N CYS A 25 3.03 -2.23 -5.20
CA CYS A 25 1.65 -2.63 -4.98
C CYS A 25 1.03 -3.23 -6.25
N VAL A 26 1.20 -2.55 -7.37
CA VAL A 26 0.63 -3.01 -8.64
C VAL A 26 1.26 -4.33 -9.09
N ARG A 27 2.59 -4.43 -8.99
CA ARG A 27 3.29 -5.64 -9.43
C ARG A 27 2.95 -6.84 -8.56
N LEU A 28 2.88 -6.65 -7.24
CA LEU A 28 2.50 -7.73 -6.33
C LEU A 28 1.05 -8.16 -6.56
N ALA A 29 0.17 -7.20 -6.82
CA ALA A 29 -1.22 -7.50 -7.15
C ALA A 29 -1.34 -8.31 -8.45
N ARG A 30 -0.56 -7.96 -9.48
CA ARG A 30 -0.53 -8.76 -10.71
C ARG A 30 -0.06 -10.18 -10.47
N ALA A 31 0.83 -10.37 -9.50
CA ALA A 31 1.30 -11.70 -9.12
C ALA A 31 0.31 -12.47 -8.26
N GLY A 32 -0.83 -11.87 -7.92
CA GLY A 32 -1.90 -12.53 -7.19
C GLY A 32 -2.05 -12.16 -5.72
N ALA A 33 -1.19 -11.27 -5.20
CA ALA A 33 -1.27 -10.89 -3.80
C ALA A 33 -2.39 -9.87 -3.54
N ASP A 34 -3.02 -9.98 -2.38
CA ASP A 34 -3.79 -8.88 -1.85
C ASP A 34 -2.82 -7.92 -1.13
N ILE A 35 -3.18 -6.66 -1.03
CA ILE A 35 -2.25 -5.61 -0.61
C ILE A 35 -2.73 -4.94 0.67
N VAL A 36 -1.81 -4.74 1.61
CA VAL A 36 -1.98 -3.78 2.71
C VAL A 36 -1.00 -2.66 2.46
N ALA A 37 -1.52 -1.45 2.26
CA ALA A 37 -0.72 -0.31 1.85
C ALA A 37 -0.81 0.80 2.90
N ILE A 38 0.33 1.31 3.33
CA ILE A 38 0.34 2.46 4.23
C ILE A 38 1.21 3.58 3.65
N ASP A 39 0.82 4.80 3.94
CA ASP A 39 1.58 5.99 3.59
C ASP A 39 1.20 7.08 4.57
N ALA A 40 2.17 7.90 4.98
CA ALA A 40 1.89 9.01 5.88
C ALA A 40 1.02 10.08 5.21
N CYS A 41 1.12 10.23 3.90
CA CYS A 41 0.40 11.23 3.11
C CYS A 41 0.57 12.63 3.68
N ALA A 42 1.76 12.91 4.25
CA ALA A 42 2.06 14.16 4.92
C ALA A 42 3.50 14.58 4.63
N PRO A 43 3.81 15.88 4.70
CA PRO A 43 5.19 16.33 4.52
C PRO A 43 6.09 15.69 5.56
N VAL A 44 7.25 15.19 5.10
CA VAL A 44 8.33 14.77 5.99
C VAL A 44 9.32 15.93 6.03
N ALA A 45 9.76 16.31 7.23
CA ALA A 45 10.61 17.49 7.41
C ALA A 45 11.88 17.48 6.56
N GLU A 46 12.32 16.32 6.12
CA GLU A 46 13.55 16.13 5.35
C GLU A 46 13.29 15.69 3.92
N ALA A 47 12.10 15.96 3.41
CA ALA A 47 11.74 15.56 2.05
C ALA A 47 12.52 16.43 1.04
N ASN A 48 13.61 15.97 0.58
CA ASN A 48 14.61 16.55 -0.32
C ASN A 48 14.03 17.18 -1.61
N GLY A 49 13.16 18.17 -1.47
CA GLY A 49 12.57 18.85 -2.60
C GLY A 49 11.43 18.11 -3.29
N TYR A 50 11.06 16.92 -2.84
CA TYR A 50 9.92 16.19 -3.39
C TYR A 50 8.63 16.63 -2.71
N ALA A 51 7.57 16.82 -3.49
CA ALA A 51 6.27 17.07 -2.94
C ALA A 51 5.81 15.85 -2.13
N PRO A 52 5.20 16.05 -0.96
CA PRO A 52 4.70 14.91 -0.18
C PRO A 52 3.57 14.19 -0.91
N ALA A 53 3.43 12.90 -0.66
CA ALA A 53 2.29 12.15 -1.14
C ALA A 53 1.01 12.68 -0.51
N THR A 54 -0.09 12.58 -1.22
CA THR A 54 -1.39 13.06 -0.75
C THR A 54 -2.35 11.88 -0.58
N PRO A 55 -3.47 12.09 0.15
CA PRO A 55 -4.52 11.07 0.20
C PRO A 55 -5.02 10.69 -1.19
N ALA A 56 -5.07 11.63 -2.13
CA ALA A 56 -5.46 11.34 -3.50
C ALA A 56 -4.46 10.41 -4.20
N ASP A 57 -3.16 10.55 -3.90
CA ASP A 57 -2.14 9.65 -4.43
C ASP A 57 -2.35 8.23 -3.91
N LEU A 58 -2.67 8.07 -2.64
CA LEU A 58 -2.95 6.76 -2.07
C LEU A 58 -4.22 6.15 -2.67
N ALA A 59 -5.25 6.96 -2.89
CA ALA A 59 -6.48 6.51 -3.54
C ALA A 59 -6.22 6.02 -4.96
N GLU A 60 -5.29 6.64 -5.68
CA GLU A 60 -4.91 6.17 -7.02
C GLU A 60 -4.24 4.81 -6.96
N THR A 61 -3.39 4.58 -5.96
CA THR A 61 -2.80 3.26 -5.75
C THR A 61 -3.89 2.21 -5.52
N VAL A 62 -4.91 2.54 -4.71
CA VAL A 62 -6.05 1.66 -4.47
C VAL A 62 -6.74 1.30 -5.80
N ASN A 63 -7.02 2.31 -6.63
CA ASN A 63 -7.68 2.09 -7.91
C ASN A 63 -6.87 1.18 -8.81
N LEU A 64 -5.54 1.35 -8.84
CA LEU A 64 -4.68 0.53 -9.69
C LEU A 64 -4.65 -0.93 -9.22
N VAL A 65 -4.61 -1.18 -7.91
CA VAL A 65 -4.62 -2.54 -7.38
C VAL A 65 -5.97 -3.21 -7.63
N GLU A 66 -7.05 -2.48 -7.41
CA GLU A 66 -8.39 -3.02 -7.67
C GLU A 66 -8.59 -3.32 -9.15
N GLY A 67 -7.97 -2.51 -10.01
CA GLY A 67 -7.97 -2.75 -11.46
C GLY A 67 -7.26 -4.05 -11.85
N GLU A 68 -6.36 -4.56 -10.99
CA GLU A 68 -5.73 -5.87 -11.19
C GLU A 68 -6.57 -7.02 -10.62
N GLY A 69 -7.74 -6.73 -10.07
CA GLY A 69 -8.62 -7.74 -9.52
C GLY A 69 -8.25 -8.22 -8.11
N ARG A 70 -7.42 -7.44 -7.41
CA ARG A 70 -6.99 -7.83 -6.05
C ARG A 70 -7.60 -6.87 -5.02
N LYS A 71 -7.60 -7.33 -3.76
CA LYS A 71 -8.07 -6.52 -2.65
C LYS A 71 -6.93 -5.66 -2.12
N ILE A 72 -7.26 -4.47 -1.68
CA ILE A 72 -6.29 -3.59 -1.03
C ILE A 72 -6.94 -2.94 0.19
N TYR A 73 -6.19 -2.95 1.29
CA TYR A 73 -6.54 -2.23 2.52
C TYR A 73 -5.50 -1.13 2.70
N ALA A 74 -5.92 0.13 2.49
CA ALA A 74 -5.01 1.27 2.50
C ALA A 74 -5.30 2.17 3.70
N LYS A 75 -4.24 2.59 4.38
CA LYS A 75 -4.36 3.49 5.54
C LYS A 75 -3.27 4.54 5.52
N GLU A 76 -3.61 5.74 6.02
CA GLU A 76 -2.64 6.80 6.24
C GLU A 76 -1.98 6.57 7.60
N VAL A 77 -0.75 6.08 7.58
CA VAL A 77 0.03 5.79 8.79
C VAL A 77 1.48 6.16 8.52
N ASP A 78 2.09 6.87 9.46
CA ASP A 78 3.52 7.15 9.41
C ASP A 78 4.27 5.89 9.81
N VAL A 79 5.28 5.51 9.02
CA VAL A 79 6.10 4.32 9.31
C VAL A 79 6.82 4.41 10.65
N ARG A 80 6.96 5.61 11.22
CA ARG A 80 7.55 5.82 12.55
C ARG A 80 6.55 5.59 13.67
N ASP A 81 5.27 5.42 13.35
CA ASP A 81 4.22 5.19 14.33
C ASP A 81 4.01 3.68 14.52
N ALA A 82 4.72 3.10 15.49
CA ALA A 82 4.65 1.66 15.74
C ALA A 82 3.24 1.21 16.15
N GLU A 83 2.54 2.01 16.93
CA GLU A 83 1.17 1.68 17.35
C GLU A 83 0.21 1.71 16.17
N GLY A 84 0.37 2.70 15.29
CA GLY A 84 -0.44 2.79 14.07
C GLY A 84 -0.22 1.59 13.17
N GLN A 85 1.03 1.16 13.01
CA GLN A 85 1.33 -0.03 12.21
C GLN A 85 0.74 -1.29 12.83
N GLN A 86 0.80 -1.44 14.14
CA GLN A 86 0.21 -2.59 14.83
C GLN A 86 -1.30 -2.63 14.64
N ARG A 87 -1.96 -1.48 14.68
CA ARG A 87 -3.40 -1.40 14.42
C ARG A 87 -3.73 -1.85 13.00
N VAL A 88 -2.94 -1.40 12.02
CA VAL A 88 -3.16 -1.78 10.64
C VAL A 88 -3.00 -3.29 10.46
N VAL A 89 -1.98 -3.89 11.08
CA VAL A 89 -1.78 -5.33 11.03
C VAL A 89 -2.98 -6.07 11.64
N ALA A 90 -3.45 -5.61 12.80
CA ALA A 90 -4.61 -6.22 13.46
C ALA A 90 -5.87 -6.12 12.59
N GLU A 91 -6.10 -4.94 11.99
CA GLU A 91 -7.24 -4.75 11.09
C GLU A 91 -7.11 -5.60 9.83
N THR A 92 -5.89 -5.81 9.35
CA THR A 92 -5.61 -6.67 8.20
C THR A 92 -6.07 -8.10 8.46
N ILE A 93 -5.79 -8.62 9.65
CA ILE A 93 -6.19 -9.98 10.02
C ILE A 93 -7.71 -10.12 9.93
N GLU A 94 -8.46 -9.07 10.29
CA GLU A 94 -9.92 -9.09 10.19
C GLU A 94 -10.42 -8.96 8.75
N GLN A 95 -9.70 -8.22 7.89
CA GLN A 95 -10.11 -7.94 6.51
C GLN A 95 -9.78 -9.09 5.55
N PHE A 96 -8.71 -9.78 5.80
CA PHE A 96 -8.21 -10.84 4.94
C PHE A 96 -8.16 -12.16 5.67
#